data_7fe8bcab9158659a7938787119e8d5fd
#
_entry.id   7fe8bcab9158659a7938787119e8d5fd
#
_cell.length_a   1.000
_cell.length_b   1.000
_cell.length_c   1.000
_cell.angle_alpha   90.00
_cell.angle_beta   90.00
_cell.angle_gamma   90.00
#
_symmetry.space_group_name_H-M   'P 1'
#
loop_
_entity.id
_entity.type
_entity.pdbx_description
1 polymer ?
#
loop_
_entity_poly.entity_id
_entity_poly.type
_entity_poly.pdbx_seq_one_letter_code
_entity_poly.pdbx_strand_id
1 'polypeptide(L)'
;MSQKGSQVKKQTLYISIATSLLIGFVCGVLYSALQTPSLMSTEEHTHDQATAAIESLEQQTSNNPDDREAWVKLGHAYFDSDQPSNAIKAYRKALELMPGDMNVMTDLGVMYRRNKQPKEAIAIFDKVLQQDPNHEQARFNKGVVLLSDLDDRKAAIVEWKKLVVINPLAATPSGTTVKELILQLENQAQEP
;
A
#
# COMPACT_ATOMS: atom_id res chain seq x y z
N MET A 1 -21.46 54.45 49.87
CA MET A 1 -22.08 53.14 49.70
C MET A 1 -22.36 52.77 48.20
N SER A 2 -21.77 53.47 47.20
CA SER A 2 -22.13 53.30 45.81
C SER A 2 -21.21 52.37 44.95
N GLN A 3 -20.01 52.00 45.43
CA GLN A 3 -19.07 51.20 44.61
C GLN A 3 -19.29 49.68 44.64
N LYS A 4 -19.91 49.14 45.70
CA LYS A 4 -20.14 47.69 45.82
C LYS A 4 -21.18 47.13 44.82
N GLY A 5 -22.21 47.94 44.49
CA GLY A 5 -23.25 47.55 43.55
C GLY A 5 -22.80 47.48 42.07
N SER A 6 -21.81 48.28 41.67
CA SER A 6 -21.26 48.29 40.31
C SER A 6 -20.33 47.09 40.06
N GLN A 7 -19.58 46.65 41.04
CA GLN A 7 -18.70 45.48 40.95
C GLN A 7 -19.49 44.16 40.81
N VAL A 8 -20.55 44.00 41.60
CA VAL A 8 -21.42 42.80 41.54
C VAL A 8 -22.11 42.68 40.18
N LYS A 9 -22.60 43.79 39.59
CA LYS A 9 -23.20 43.78 38.24
C LYS A 9 -22.21 43.40 37.15
N LYS A 10 -20.95 43.84 37.25
CA LYS A 10 -19.89 43.45 36.28
C LYS A 10 -19.52 41.98 36.41
N GLN A 11 -19.39 41.46 37.60
CA GLN A 11 -19.10 40.03 37.81
C GLN A 11 -20.22 39.12 37.29
N THR A 12 -21.50 39.49 37.54
CA THR A 12 -22.64 38.71 36.99
C THR A 12 -22.66 38.73 35.48
N LEU A 13 -22.31 39.88 34.85
CA LEU A 13 -22.22 40.00 33.41
C LEU A 13 -21.11 39.09 32.82
N TYR A 14 -19.92 39.09 33.40
CA TYR A 14 -18.81 38.24 32.97
C TYR A 14 -19.12 36.74 33.15
N ILE A 15 -19.76 36.33 34.21
CA ILE A 15 -20.18 34.97 34.47
C ILE A 15 -21.23 34.54 33.44
N SER A 16 -22.21 35.40 33.12
CA SER A 16 -23.24 35.06 32.12
C SER A 16 -22.65 34.93 30.69
N ILE A 17 -21.68 35.77 30.33
CA ILE A 17 -20.98 35.69 29.05
C ILE A 17 -20.13 34.41 28.98
N ALA A 18 -19.38 34.08 30.04
CA ALA A 18 -18.56 32.88 30.10
C ALA A 18 -19.41 31.60 30.01
N THR A 19 -20.55 31.55 30.70
CA THR A 19 -21.46 30.39 30.66
C THR A 19 -22.11 30.24 29.27
N SER A 20 -22.50 31.34 28.63
CA SER A 20 -23.07 31.30 27.27
C SER A 20 -22.05 30.79 26.21
N LEU A 21 -20.79 31.24 26.33
CA LEU A 21 -19.69 30.76 25.47
C LEU A 21 -19.40 29.27 25.65
N LEU A 22 -19.44 28.82 26.90
CA LEU A 22 -19.18 27.43 27.27
C LEU A 22 -20.30 26.51 26.76
N ILE A 23 -21.56 26.92 26.88
CA ILE A 23 -22.72 26.20 26.33
C ILE A 23 -22.65 26.16 24.79
N GLY A 24 -22.36 27.30 24.15
CA GLY A 24 -22.19 27.38 22.70
C GLY A 24 -21.08 26.47 22.15
N PHE A 25 -19.94 26.42 22.85
CA PHE A 25 -18.83 25.54 22.50
C PHE A 25 -19.21 24.06 22.66
N VAL A 26 -19.83 23.69 23.79
CA VAL A 26 -20.26 22.29 24.02
C VAL A 26 -21.32 21.86 22.99
N CYS A 27 -22.31 22.73 22.72
CA CYS A 27 -23.32 22.45 21.68
C CYS A 27 -22.69 22.37 20.30
N GLY A 28 -21.71 23.23 19.97
CA GLY A 28 -20.99 23.18 18.70
C GLY A 28 -20.19 21.91 18.52
N VAL A 29 -19.47 21.48 19.56
CA VAL A 29 -18.71 20.19 19.54
C VAL A 29 -19.65 18.99 19.43
N LEU A 30 -20.77 18.97 20.19
CA LEU A 30 -21.78 17.91 20.09
C LEU A 30 -22.44 17.89 18.72
N TYR A 31 -22.79 19.05 18.15
CA TYR A 31 -23.37 19.15 16.82
C TYR A 31 -22.38 18.69 15.74
N SER A 32 -21.11 19.10 15.84
CA SER A 32 -20.05 18.61 14.94
C SER A 32 -19.87 17.10 15.05
N ALA A 33 -19.83 16.55 16.27
CA ALA A 33 -19.67 15.12 16.49
C ALA A 33 -20.86 14.28 15.97
N LEU A 34 -22.07 14.85 15.98
CA LEU A 34 -23.28 14.21 15.45
C LEU A 34 -23.41 14.36 13.93
N GLN A 35 -22.74 15.33 13.32
CA GLN A 35 -22.77 15.56 11.85
C GLN A 35 -21.54 15.04 11.11
N THR A 36 -20.48 14.59 11.78
CA THR A 36 -19.41 13.89 11.08
C THR A 36 -19.96 12.56 10.58
N PRO A 37 -20.07 12.35 9.24
CA PRO A 37 -20.32 11.01 8.74
C PRO A 37 -19.25 10.11 9.32
N SER A 38 -19.64 9.02 9.94
CA SER A 38 -18.69 8.07 10.53
C SER A 38 -17.70 7.63 9.46
N LEU A 39 -16.45 8.08 9.54
CA LEU A 39 -15.37 7.59 8.68
C LEU A 39 -15.21 6.07 8.81
N MET A 40 -15.71 5.49 9.91
CA MET A 40 -15.77 4.04 10.12
C MET A 40 -16.70 3.32 9.13
N SER A 41 -17.76 3.96 8.63
CA SER A 41 -18.68 3.30 7.70
C SER A 41 -18.10 3.09 6.31
N THR A 42 -17.09 3.86 5.92
CA THR A 42 -16.47 3.74 4.59
C THR A 42 -15.48 2.57 4.54
N GLU A 43 -14.72 2.33 5.62
CA GLU A 43 -13.77 1.20 5.68
C GLU A 43 -14.51 -0.15 5.84
N GLU A 44 -15.58 -0.20 6.61
CA GLU A 44 -16.39 -1.41 6.80
C GLU A 44 -17.07 -1.84 5.49
N HIS A 45 -17.63 -0.89 4.73
CA HIS A 45 -18.25 -1.19 3.43
C HIS A 45 -17.25 -1.63 2.35
N THR A 46 -16.02 -1.10 2.36
CA THR A 46 -14.99 -1.52 1.39
C THR A 46 -14.45 -2.91 1.69
N HIS A 47 -14.32 -3.27 2.96
CA HIS A 47 -13.89 -4.60 3.38
C HIS A 47 -14.94 -5.67 3.03
N ASP A 48 -16.22 -5.39 3.27
CA ASP A 48 -17.33 -6.30 2.93
C ASP A 48 -17.41 -6.53 1.41
N GLN A 49 -17.22 -5.48 0.60
CA GLN A 49 -17.21 -5.60 -0.86
C GLN A 49 -16.02 -6.42 -1.38
N ALA A 50 -14.82 -6.22 -0.80
CA ALA A 50 -13.64 -7.00 -1.17
C ALA A 50 -13.81 -8.48 -0.82
N THR A 51 -14.38 -8.79 0.34
CA THR A 51 -14.67 -10.16 0.77
C THR A 51 -15.69 -10.83 -0.15
N ALA A 52 -16.80 -10.17 -0.48
CA ALA A 52 -17.81 -10.68 -1.39
C ALA A 52 -17.25 -10.93 -2.81
N ALA A 53 -16.35 -10.06 -3.28
CA ALA A 53 -15.68 -10.25 -4.57
C ALA A 53 -14.77 -11.48 -4.56
N ILE A 54 -14.00 -11.69 -3.48
CA ILE A 54 -13.16 -12.87 -3.30
C ILE A 54 -14.03 -14.14 -3.33
N GLU A 55 -15.08 -14.21 -2.52
CA GLU A 55 -15.98 -15.36 -2.46
C GLU A 55 -16.60 -15.70 -3.82
N SER A 56 -17.03 -14.69 -4.57
CA SER A 56 -17.56 -14.85 -5.92
C SER A 56 -16.51 -15.44 -6.88
N LEU A 57 -15.26 -14.96 -6.80
CA LEU A 57 -14.16 -15.45 -7.65
C LEU A 57 -13.70 -16.85 -7.25
N GLU A 58 -13.70 -17.18 -5.94
CA GLU A 58 -13.46 -18.54 -5.45
C GLU A 58 -14.48 -19.52 -5.99
N GLN A 59 -15.75 -19.14 -5.98
CA GLN A 59 -16.83 -19.96 -6.56
C GLN A 59 -16.66 -20.12 -8.07
N GLN A 60 -16.29 -19.04 -8.79
CA GLN A 60 -16.05 -19.09 -10.23
C GLN A 60 -14.89 -20.04 -10.57
N THR A 61 -13.75 -19.94 -9.89
CA THR A 61 -12.59 -20.80 -10.09
C THR A 61 -12.84 -22.25 -9.69
N SER A 62 -13.69 -22.47 -8.68
CA SER A 62 -14.13 -23.83 -8.29
C SER A 62 -15.02 -24.48 -9.35
N ASN A 63 -15.95 -23.72 -9.94
CA ASN A 63 -16.88 -24.20 -10.97
C ASN A 63 -16.20 -24.38 -12.33
N ASN A 64 -15.20 -23.55 -12.63
CA ASN A 64 -14.42 -23.60 -13.87
C ASN A 64 -12.91 -23.49 -13.57
N PRO A 65 -12.24 -24.59 -13.19
CA PRO A 65 -10.82 -24.58 -12.82
C PRO A 65 -9.87 -24.19 -13.95
N ASP A 66 -10.33 -24.26 -15.20
CA ASP A 66 -9.54 -23.92 -16.40
C ASP A 66 -9.73 -22.45 -16.84
N ASP A 67 -10.56 -21.68 -16.12
CA ASP A 67 -10.71 -20.25 -16.33
C ASP A 67 -9.49 -19.48 -15.77
N ARG A 68 -8.47 -19.33 -16.63
CA ARG A 68 -7.26 -18.59 -16.28
C ARG A 68 -7.56 -17.15 -15.80
N GLU A 69 -8.51 -16.48 -16.49
CA GLU A 69 -8.81 -15.09 -16.18
C GLU A 69 -9.43 -14.95 -14.78
N ALA A 70 -10.28 -15.88 -14.39
CA ALA A 70 -10.82 -15.94 -13.04
C ALA A 70 -9.72 -16.14 -11.99
N TRP A 71 -8.73 -17.01 -12.25
CA TRP A 71 -7.59 -17.18 -11.36
C TRP A 71 -6.72 -15.92 -11.24
N VAL A 72 -6.49 -15.18 -12.33
CA VAL A 72 -5.77 -13.91 -12.31
C VAL A 72 -6.53 -12.88 -11.46
N LYS A 73 -7.84 -12.73 -11.71
CA LYS A 73 -8.70 -11.81 -10.93
C LYS A 73 -8.72 -12.17 -9.45
N LEU A 74 -8.80 -13.46 -9.11
CA LEU A 74 -8.73 -13.93 -7.73
C LEU A 74 -7.37 -13.61 -7.09
N GLY A 75 -6.28 -13.77 -7.85
CA GLY A 75 -4.95 -13.38 -7.42
C GLY A 75 -4.86 -11.88 -7.10
N HIS A 76 -5.41 -11.02 -7.97
CA HIS A 76 -5.48 -9.58 -7.74
C HIS A 76 -6.35 -9.22 -6.52
N ALA A 77 -7.50 -9.86 -6.35
CA ALA A 77 -8.37 -9.62 -5.19
C ALA A 77 -7.67 -9.97 -3.87
N TYR A 78 -6.93 -11.07 -3.82
CA TYR A 78 -6.09 -11.42 -2.67
C TYR A 78 -4.89 -10.49 -2.48
N PHE A 79 -4.29 -10.01 -3.59
CA PHE A 79 -3.19 -9.04 -3.56
C PHE A 79 -3.63 -7.73 -2.89
N ASP A 80 -4.79 -7.19 -3.31
CA ASP A 80 -5.36 -5.95 -2.80
C ASP A 80 -5.85 -6.07 -1.35
N SER A 81 -6.26 -7.29 -0.95
CA SER A 81 -6.70 -7.61 0.41
C SER A 81 -5.54 -8.05 1.33
N ASP A 82 -4.28 -7.86 0.91
CA ASP A 82 -3.06 -8.25 1.65
C ASP A 82 -3.07 -9.70 2.14
N GLN A 83 -3.52 -10.62 1.27
CA GLN A 83 -3.55 -12.06 1.50
C GLN A 83 -2.48 -12.77 0.63
N PRO A 84 -1.17 -12.56 0.88
CA PRO A 84 -0.12 -12.99 -0.04
C PRO A 84 -0.07 -14.50 -0.26
N SER A 85 -0.35 -15.31 0.76
CA SER A 85 -0.39 -16.77 0.61
C SER A 85 -1.48 -17.26 -0.35
N ASN A 86 -2.65 -16.62 -0.34
CA ASN A 86 -3.75 -16.97 -1.22
C ASN A 86 -3.52 -16.44 -2.63
N ALA A 87 -3.00 -15.21 -2.77
CA ALA A 87 -2.59 -14.64 -4.05
C ALA A 87 -1.55 -15.52 -4.76
N ILE A 88 -0.55 -16.03 -4.05
CA ILE A 88 0.45 -16.95 -4.59
C ILE A 88 -0.21 -18.20 -5.19
N LYS A 89 -1.18 -18.80 -4.50
CA LYS A 89 -1.90 -19.98 -5.00
C LYS A 89 -2.65 -19.68 -6.29
N ALA A 90 -3.38 -18.57 -6.31
CA ALA A 90 -4.18 -18.15 -7.46
C ALA A 90 -3.30 -17.82 -8.68
N TYR A 91 -2.25 -17.02 -8.50
CA TYR A 91 -1.32 -16.70 -9.60
C TYR A 91 -0.57 -17.93 -10.12
N ARG A 92 -0.15 -18.84 -9.24
CA ARG A 92 0.45 -20.10 -9.69
C ARG A 92 -0.51 -20.91 -10.55
N LYS A 93 -1.79 -20.97 -10.16
CA LYS A 93 -2.81 -21.67 -10.94
C LYS A 93 -3.03 -21.01 -12.32
N ALA A 94 -3.09 -19.68 -12.35
CA ALA A 94 -3.14 -18.95 -13.63
C ALA A 94 -1.94 -19.22 -14.53
N LEU A 95 -0.72 -19.31 -13.95
CA LEU A 95 0.51 -19.61 -14.69
C LEU A 95 0.67 -21.09 -15.09
N GLU A 96 0.02 -22.02 -14.40
CA GLU A 96 -0.11 -23.42 -14.87
C GLU A 96 -0.92 -23.49 -16.16
N LEU A 97 -2.00 -22.67 -16.26
CA LEU A 97 -2.85 -22.61 -17.44
C LEU A 97 -2.20 -21.85 -18.61
N MET A 98 -1.44 -20.80 -18.30
CA MET A 98 -0.71 -20.01 -19.31
C MET A 98 0.66 -19.61 -18.76
N PRO A 99 1.68 -20.42 -18.97
CA PRO A 99 3.05 -20.08 -18.60
C PRO A 99 3.58 -18.87 -19.37
N GLY A 100 4.40 -18.05 -18.67
CA GLY A 100 5.13 -16.96 -19.33
C GLY A 100 4.40 -15.62 -19.35
N ASP A 101 3.24 -15.47 -18.70
CA ASP A 101 2.63 -14.15 -18.47
C ASP A 101 3.49 -13.35 -17.51
N MET A 102 4.28 -12.41 -18.05
CA MET A 102 5.26 -11.64 -17.28
C MET A 102 4.60 -10.71 -16.25
N ASN A 103 3.39 -10.23 -16.51
CA ASN A 103 2.66 -9.39 -15.54
C ASN A 103 2.26 -10.23 -14.32
N VAL A 104 1.60 -11.37 -14.55
CA VAL A 104 1.20 -12.29 -13.48
C VAL A 104 2.43 -12.83 -12.73
N MET A 105 3.54 -13.12 -13.45
CA MET A 105 4.80 -13.52 -12.80
C MET A 105 5.36 -12.40 -11.93
N THR A 106 5.31 -11.15 -12.37
CA THR A 106 5.79 -10.01 -11.59
C THR A 106 4.97 -9.83 -10.32
N ASP A 107 3.65 -9.92 -10.41
CA ASP A 107 2.76 -9.86 -9.25
C ASP A 107 2.99 -11.03 -8.27
N LEU A 108 3.20 -12.24 -8.81
CA LEU A 108 3.59 -13.40 -8.01
C LEU A 108 4.90 -13.16 -7.25
N GLY A 109 5.91 -12.55 -7.89
CA GLY A 109 7.16 -12.17 -7.24
C GLY A 109 6.95 -11.19 -6.08
N VAL A 110 6.08 -10.18 -6.26
CA VAL A 110 5.69 -9.24 -5.19
C VAL A 110 5.01 -9.98 -4.05
N MET A 111 4.12 -10.94 -4.36
CA MET A 111 3.44 -11.73 -3.32
C MET A 111 4.39 -12.66 -2.57
N TYR A 112 5.35 -13.27 -3.22
CA TYR A 112 6.41 -14.02 -2.52
C TYR A 112 7.18 -13.13 -1.55
N ARG A 113 7.54 -11.91 -1.96
CA ARG A 113 8.19 -10.95 -1.06
C ARG A 113 7.32 -10.62 0.16
N ARG A 114 6.04 -10.25 -0.05
CA ARG A 114 5.09 -9.96 1.05
C ARG A 114 4.91 -11.18 1.97
N ASN A 115 4.96 -12.39 1.41
CA ASN A 115 4.87 -13.65 2.16
C ASN A 115 6.19 -14.06 2.84
N LYS A 116 7.18 -13.15 2.93
CA LYS A 116 8.49 -13.39 3.55
C LYS A 116 9.29 -14.50 2.88
N GLN A 117 9.16 -14.65 1.58
CA GLN A 117 9.86 -15.60 0.71
C GLN A 117 10.71 -14.85 -0.33
N PRO A 118 11.75 -14.10 0.11
CA PRO A 118 12.52 -13.22 -0.78
C PRO A 118 13.32 -14.00 -1.84
N LYS A 119 13.77 -15.22 -1.55
CA LYS A 119 14.51 -16.04 -2.53
C LYS A 119 13.63 -16.47 -3.68
N GLU A 120 12.39 -16.86 -3.40
CA GLU A 120 11.38 -17.20 -4.39
C GLU A 120 11.00 -15.97 -5.21
N ALA A 121 10.86 -14.80 -4.59
CA ALA A 121 10.62 -13.54 -5.28
C ALA A 121 11.73 -13.24 -6.31
N ILE A 122 13.01 -13.32 -5.90
CA ILE A 122 14.16 -13.15 -6.80
C ILE A 122 14.10 -14.14 -7.95
N ALA A 123 13.83 -15.43 -7.67
CA ALA A 123 13.79 -16.47 -8.72
C ALA A 123 12.69 -16.18 -9.77
N ILE A 124 11.56 -15.63 -9.35
CA ILE A 124 10.49 -15.23 -10.28
C ILE A 124 10.90 -14.00 -11.10
N PHE A 125 11.44 -12.94 -10.46
CA PHE A 125 11.91 -11.76 -11.19
C PHE A 125 13.02 -12.11 -12.17
N ASP A 126 13.92 -13.03 -11.82
CA ASP A 126 14.95 -13.51 -12.74
C ASP A 126 14.37 -14.21 -13.98
N LYS A 127 13.32 -15.01 -13.80
CA LYS A 127 12.60 -15.63 -14.93
C LYS A 127 11.95 -14.58 -15.85
N VAL A 128 11.34 -13.53 -15.28
CA VAL A 128 10.78 -12.42 -16.08
C VAL A 128 11.89 -11.73 -16.85
N LEU A 129 13.01 -11.39 -16.18
CA LEU A 129 14.14 -10.68 -16.79
C LEU A 129 14.94 -11.55 -17.80
N GLN A 130 14.82 -12.87 -17.76
CA GLN A 130 15.34 -13.77 -18.81
C GLN A 130 14.49 -13.71 -20.07
N GLN A 131 13.16 -13.53 -19.94
CA GLN A 131 12.24 -13.38 -21.07
C GLN A 131 12.28 -11.98 -21.65
N ASP A 132 12.25 -10.96 -20.79
CA ASP A 132 12.38 -9.56 -21.16
C ASP A 132 13.41 -8.85 -20.27
N PRO A 133 14.65 -8.70 -20.75
CA PRO A 133 15.70 -7.96 -20.03
C PRO A 133 15.37 -6.50 -19.76
N ASN A 134 14.37 -5.92 -20.44
CA ASN A 134 13.95 -4.53 -20.29
C ASN A 134 12.71 -4.37 -19.40
N HIS A 135 12.23 -5.42 -18.78
CA HIS A 135 11.04 -5.37 -17.91
C HIS A 135 11.32 -4.54 -16.65
N GLU A 136 10.94 -3.27 -16.69
CA GLU A 136 11.28 -2.26 -15.66
C GLU A 136 10.77 -2.64 -14.27
N GLN A 137 9.50 -3.06 -14.17
CA GLN A 137 8.85 -3.37 -12.88
C GLN A 137 9.51 -4.57 -12.19
N ALA A 138 9.83 -5.63 -12.94
CA ALA A 138 10.51 -6.80 -12.38
C ALA A 138 11.91 -6.42 -11.88
N ARG A 139 12.66 -5.60 -12.64
CA ARG A 139 13.98 -5.13 -12.26
C ARG A 139 13.94 -4.22 -11.03
N PHE A 140 13.00 -3.29 -10.98
CA PHE A 140 12.79 -2.44 -9.81
C PHE A 140 12.51 -3.27 -8.56
N ASN A 141 11.51 -4.17 -8.65
CA ASN A 141 11.11 -5.02 -7.52
C ASN A 141 12.21 -5.99 -7.08
N LYS A 142 13.01 -6.52 -8.01
CA LYS A 142 14.19 -7.32 -7.68
C LYS A 142 15.17 -6.51 -6.82
N GLY A 143 15.47 -5.28 -7.20
CA GLY A 143 16.31 -4.37 -6.41
C GLY A 143 15.74 -4.09 -5.02
N VAL A 144 14.41 -3.93 -4.91
CA VAL A 144 13.74 -3.75 -3.61
C VAL A 144 13.92 -4.96 -2.71
N VAL A 145 13.75 -6.19 -3.23
CA VAL A 145 13.96 -7.44 -2.45
C VAL A 145 15.42 -7.56 -2.00
N LEU A 146 16.36 -7.31 -2.91
CA LEU A 146 17.78 -7.37 -2.60
C LEU A 146 18.16 -6.39 -1.47
N LEU A 147 17.67 -5.14 -1.54
CA LEU A 147 17.98 -4.14 -0.54
C LEU A 147 17.28 -4.40 0.79
N SER A 148 15.95 -4.60 0.75
CA SER A 148 15.12 -4.52 1.95
C SER A 148 14.96 -5.85 2.68
N ASP A 149 15.04 -6.97 1.96
CA ASP A 149 14.74 -8.29 2.53
C ASP A 149 15.98 -9.18 2.62
N LEU A 150 17.01 -8.92 1.78
CA LEU A 150 18.25 -9.71 1.76
C LEU A 150 19.49 -8.92 2.21
N ASP A 151 19.34 -7.62 2.49
CA ASP A 151 20.42 -6.68 2.88
C ASP A 151 21.61 -6.66 1.89
N ASP A 152 21.36 -7.00 0.64
CA ASP A 152 22.34 -6.95 -0.44
C ASP A 152 22.26 -5.63 -1.21
N ARG A 153 22.71 -4.56 -0.54
CA ARG A 153 22.76 -3.21 -1.12
C ARG A 153 23.52 -3.16 -2.44
N LYS A 154 24.64 -3.90 -2.54
CA LYS A 154 25.46 -3.88 -3.75
C LYS A 154 24.73 -4.45 -4.95
N ALA A 155 24.08 -5.61 -4.78
CA ALA A 155 23.30 -6.22 -5.84
C ALA A 155 22.07 -5.36 -6.21
N ALA A 156 21.39 -4.73 -5.24
CA ALA A 156 20.28 -3.82 -5.50
C ALA A 156 20.71 -2.63 -6.39
N ILE A 157 21.82 -1.99 -6.06
CA ILE A 157 22.39 -0.87 -6.85
C ILE A 157 22.72 -1.34 -8.28
N VAL A 158 23.26 -2.55 -8.45
CA VAL A 158 23.55 -3.10 -9.79
C VAL A 158 22.28 -3.25 -10.62
N GLU A 159 21.20 -3.80 -10.05
CA GLU A 159 19.94 -3.95 -10.76
C GLU A 159 19.31 -2.59 -11.09
N TRP A 160 19.32 -1.64 -10.17
CA TRP A 160 18.78 -0.31 -10.41
C TRP A 160 19.61 0.53 -11.38
N LYS A 161 20.93 0.36 -11.46
CA LYS A 161 21.75 0.96 -12.50
C LYS A 161 21.34 0.47 -13.89
N LYS A 162 21.05 -0.84 -14.04
CA LYS A 162 20.51 -1.37 -15.30
C LYS A 162 19.14 -0.76 -15.62
N LEU A 163 18.27 -0.57 -14.59
CA LEU A 163 16.97 0.08 -14.79
C LEU A 163 17.13 1.53 -15.28
N VAL A 164 18.03 2.30 -14.70
CA VAL A 164 18.28 3.71 -15.11
C VAL A 164 18.81 3.80 -16.55
N VAL A 165 19.54 2.78 -17.05
CA VAL A 165 19.94 2.69 -18.46
C VAL A 165 18.73 2.48 -19.37
N ILE A 166 17.76 1.67 -18.95
CA ILE A 166 16.52 1.39 -19.71
C ILE A 166 15.59 2.60 -19.66
N ASN A 167 15.37 3.13 -18.46
CA ASN A 167 14.50 4.27 -18.19
C ASN A 167 15.19 5.26 -17.23
N PRO A 168 15.81 6.32 -17.75
CA PRO A 168 16.48 7.34 -16.93
C PRO A 168 15.54 8.11 -15.98
N LEU A 169 14.24 8.07 -16.24
CA LEU A 169 13.19 8.74 -15.43
C LEU A 169 12.47 7.78 -14.48
N ALA A 170 12.90 6.52 -14.41
CA ALA A 170 12.33 5.57 -13.48
C ALA A 170 12.29 6.13 -12.05
N ALA A 171 11.14 6.03 -11.41
CA ALA A 171 10.92 6.59 -10.08
C ALA A 171 10.30 5.54 -9.13
N THR A 172 10.53 5.75 -7.84
CA THR A 172 9.87 5.02 -6.77
C THR A 172 8.40 5.45 -6.64
N PRO A 173 7.53 4.70 -5.96
CA PRO A 173 6.16 5.13 -5.67
C PRO A 173 6.07 6.46 -4.89
N SER A 174 7.11 6.85 -4.15
CA SER A 174 7.20 8.13 -3.46
C SER A 174 7.64 9.31 -4.34
N GLY A 175 7.92 9.06 -5.63
CA GLY A 175 8.32 10.08 -6.59
C GLY A 175 9.84 10.37 -6.65
N THR A 176 10.66 9.76 -5.79
CA THR A 176 12.13 9.85 -5.86
C THR A 176 12.61 9.08 -7.08
N THR A 177 13.49 9.66 -7.89
CA THR A 177 14.05 8.92 -9.02
C THR A 177 14.95 7.77 -8.55
N VAL A 178 14.97 6.68 -9.30
CA VAL A 178 15.84 5.52 -9.00
C VAL A 178 17.32 5.95 -9.02
N LYS A 179 17.67 6.92 -9.86
CA LYS A 179 19.02 7.52 -9.90
C LYS A 179 19.38 8.22 -8.58
N GLU A 180 18.47 9.01 -8.02
CA GLU A 180 18.68 9.66 -6.71
C GLU A 180 18.79 8.64 -5.59
N LEU A 181 17.95 7.60 -5.62
CA LEU A 181 18.01 6.50 -4.65
C LEU A 181 19.38 5.80 -4.68
N ILE A 182 19.92 5.52 -5.87
CA ILE A 182 21.26 4.94 -6.02
C ILE A 182 22.32 5.84 -5.38
N LEU A 183 22.30 7.14 -5.68
CA LEU A 183 23.27 8.11 -5.13
C LEU A 183 23.20 8.16 -3.59
N GLN A 184 22.02 8.16 -3.02
CA GLN A 184 21.83 8.12 -1.56
C GLN A 184 22.46 6.87 -0.94
N LEU A 185 22.24 5.70 -1.54
CA LEU A 185 22.78 4.44 -1.04
C LEU A 185 24.31 4.34 -1.17
N GLU A 186 24.89 4.90 -2.25
CA GLU A 186 26.33 4.94 -2.46
C GLU A 186 27.02 5.87 -1.45
N ASN A 187 26.42 7.04 -1.15
CA ASN A 187 26.95 7.98 -0.17
C ASN A 187 26.92 7.40 1.25
N GLN A 188 25.83 6.73 1.64
CA GLN A 188 25.72 6.06 2.96
C GLN A 188 26.73 4.92 3.14
N ALA A 189 27.23 4.33 2.07
CA ALA A 189 28.26 3.29 2.13
C ALA A 189 29.68 3.84 2.34
N GLN A 190 29.87 5.18 2.21
CA GLN A 190 31.17 5.86 2.36
C GLN A 190 31.34 6.55 3.72
N GLU A 191 30.25 6.65 4.51
CA GLU A 191 30.35 7.15 5.89
C GLU A 191 30.94 6.05 6.77
N PRO A 192 32.04 6.35 7.53
CA PRO A 192 32.76 5.35 8.34
C PRO A 192 31.97 4.89 9.58
#